data_a263f0c8b1e01fb6f570da31cf1aff17
#
_entry.id   a263f0c8b1e01fb6f570da31cf1aff17
#
_cell.length_a   1.000
_cell.length_b   1.000
_cell.length_c   1.000
_cell.angle_alpha   90.00
_cell.angle_beta   90.00
_cell.angle_gamma   90.00
#
_symmetry.space_group_name_H-M   'P 1'
#
loop_
_entity.id
_entity.type
_entity.pdbx_description
1 polymer ?
#
loop_
_entity_poly.entity_id
_entity_poly.type
_entity_poly.pdbx_seq_one_letter_code
_entity_poly.pdbx_strand_id
1 'polypeptide(L)'
;MIQLNSYIASIMNQYFKIGKLAASFGLKGELVLQHSLGKKTSLKGLETIFLEERKDNFMPYFITATSIKNDAEVYIKLEGIDSKETARKLTPKEVWLTEEDFKNFAATSAPIAMLGFHLINDEDEDLGEIIEVIEQPHQILCAILLNGKEALIPIHQESLDKIDRQNRKVYVILPDGLLDIYR
;
A
#
# COMPACT_ATOMS: atom_id res chain seq x y z
N MET A 1 9.96 -30.62 8.43
CA MET A 1 9.22 -29.54 9.13
C MET A 1 9.47 -28.14 8.54
N ILE A 2 10.40 -27.96 7.60
CA ILE A 2 10.74 -26.65 6.96
C ILE A 2 9.87 -26.36 5.71
N GLN A 3 9.33 -27.37 5.06
CA GLN A 3 8.52 -27.18 3.81
C GLN A 3 7.07 -26.70 4.05
N LEU A 4 6.50 -26.89 5.24
CA LEU A 4 5.13 -26.46 5.53
C LEU A 4 5.03 -24.93 5.71
N ASN A 5 6.08 -24.31 6.26
CA ASN A 5 6.11 -22.86 6.48
C ASN A 5 6.24 -22.05 5.17
N SER A 6 6.99 -22.58 4.18
CA SER A 6 7.09 -21.91 2.87
C SER A 6 5.82 -22.03 2.03
N TYR A 7 5.06 -23.12 2.22
CA TYR A 7 3.78 -23.34 1.54
C TYR A 7 2.67 -22.47 2.13
N ILE A 8 2.68 -22.22 3.45
CA ILE A 8 1.74 -21.32 4.13
C ILE A 8 2.03 -19.86 3.78
N ALA A 9 3.30 -19.46 3.67
CA ALA A 9 3.68 -18.11 3.21
C ALA A 9 3.27 -17.83 1.75
N SER A 10 3.21 -18.86 0.90
CA SER A 10 2.78 -18.77 -0.50
C SER A 10 1.25 -18.66 -0.69
N ILE A 11 0.45 -18.94 0.34
CA ILE A 11 -1.02 -18.88 0.31
C ILE A 11 -1.54 -17.60 1.01
N MET A 12 -0.69 -16.88 1.72
CA MET A 12 -1.08 -15.59 2.29
C MET A 12 -1.25 -14.59 1.14
N ASN A 13 -2.50 -14.28 0.81
CA ASN A 13 -2.81 -13.14 -0.06
C ASN A 13 -2.01 -11.94 0.45
N GLN A 14 -1.08 -11.48 -0.37
CA GLN A 14 -0.32 -10.29 -0.03
C GLN A 14 -1.26 -9.10 -0.15
N TYR A 15 -1.40 -8.33 0.93
CA TYR A 15 -2.23 -7.14 0.95
C TYR A 15 -1.35 -5.90 0.83
N PHE A 16 -1.76 -4.96 0.00
CA PHE A 16 -1.06 -3.71 -0.25
C PHE A 16 -1.89 -2.53 0.25
N LYS A 17 -1.29 -1.73 1.13
CA LYS A 17 -1.91 -0.49 1.62
C LYS A 17 -2.02 0.52 0.50
N ILE A 18 -3.24 0.98 0.22
CA ILE A 18 -3.52 1.96 -0.83
C ILE A 18 -3.94 3.33 -0.31
N GLY A 19 -4.23 3.44 0.98
CA GLY A 19 -4.70 4.68 1.55
C GLY A 19 -5.49 4.48 2.84
N LYS A 20 -6.48 5.35 3.09
CA LYS A 20 -7.31 5.33 4.30
C LYS A 20 -8.72 5.84 4.04
N LEU A 21 -9.65 5.43 4.88
CA LEU A 21 -10.99 6.03 4.97
C LEU A 21 -10.89 7.36 5.72
N ALA A 22 -10.74 8.45 4.99
CA ALA A 22 -10.41 9.77 5.55
C ALA A 22 -11.59 10.41 6.30
N ALA A 23 -12.81 10.22 5.84
CA ALA A 23 -14.01 10.83 6.43
C ALA A 23 -15.29 10.04 6.09
N SER A 24 -16.34 10.21 6.90
CA SER A 24 -17.70 9.86 6.51
C SER A 24 -18.31 10.99 5.67
N PHE A 25 -19.15 10.66 4.72
CA PHE A 25 -19.85 11.60 3.85
C PHE A 25 -21.36 11.33 3.86
N GLY A 26 -22.14 12.42 3.84
CA GLY A 26 -23.61 12.31 3.84
C GLY A 26 -24.21 11.66 5.10
N LEU A 27 -25.44 11.20 4.99
CA LEU A 27 -26.19 10.58 6.09
C LEU A 27 -26.37 9.07 5.90
N LYS A 28 -26.13 8.56 4.68
CA LYS A 28 -26.39 7.16 4.30
C LYS A 28 -25.19 6.24 4.46
N GLY A 29 -24.16 6.67 5.22
CA GLY A 29 -22.99 5.82 5.50
C GLY A 29 -21.96 5.77 4.37
N GLU A 30 -21.96 6.74 3.48
CA GLU A 30 -20.89 6.90 2.49
C GLU A 30 -19.59 7.34 3.16
N LEU A 31 -18.47 6.97 2.58
CA LEU A 31 -17.10 7.24 3.05
C LEU A 31 -16.28 7.91 1.97
N VAL A 32 -15.28 8.66 2.38
CA VAL A 32 -14.23 9.18 1.51
C VAL A 32 -13.00 8.30 1.68
N LEU A 33 -12.65 7.57 0.64
CA LEU A 33 -11.37 6.87 0.53
C LEU A 33 -10.35 7.81 -0.08
N GLN A 34 -9.33 8.16 0.66
CA GLN A 34 -8.13 8.84 0.16
C GLN A 34 -7.12 7.78 -0.24
N HIS A 35 -6.63 7.80 -1.50
CA HIS A 35 -5.76 6.78 -2.04
C HIS A 35 -4.52 7.36 -2.72
N SER A 36 -3.45 6.56 -2.80
CA SER A 36 -2.18 6.86 -3.47
C SER A 36 -1.97 6.02 -4.74
N LEU A 37 -3.04 5.58 -5.41
CA LEU A 37 -2.96 4.73 -6.62
C LEU A 37 -2.30 5.40 -7.84
N GLY A 38 -1.95 6.68 -7.72
CA GLY A 38 -1.18 7.44 -8.71
C GLY A 38 -1.95 7.83 -9.98
N LYS A 39 -3.24 7.58 -10.00
CA LYS A 39 -4.15 8.00 -11.09
C LYS A 39 -5.54 8.27 -10.57
N LYS A 40 -6.23 9.19 -11.20
CA LYS A 40 -7.67 9.38 -10.99
C LYS A 40 -8.43 8.12 -11.34
N THR A 41 -9.22 7.63 -10.41
CA THR A 41 -10.00 6.38 -10.59
C THR A 41 -11.34 6.48 -9.90
N SER A 42 -12.34 5.78 -10.41
CA SER A 42 -13.62 5.56 -9.74
C SER A 42 -13.65 4.26 -8.96
N LEU A 43 -12.59 3.45 -9.03
CA LEU A 43 -12.54 2.08 -8.51
C LEU A 43 -13.65 1.18 -9.07
N LYS A 44 -14.17 1.51 -10.26
CA LYS A 44 -15.23 0.72 -10.91
C LYS A 44 -14.74 -0.70 -11.18
N GLY A 45 -15.47 -1.69 -10.68
CA GLY A 45 -15.14 -3.10 -10.79
C GLY A 45 -14.35 -3.65 -9.59
N LEU A 46 -13.90 -2.80 -8.67
CA LEU A 46 -13.38 -3.27 -7.38
C LEU A 46 -14.57 -3.69 -6.50
N GLU A 47 -14.58 -4.94 -6.08
CA GLU A 47 -15.69 -5.51 -5.31
C GLU A 47 -15.43 -5.44 -3.80
N THR A 48 -14.17 -5.48 -3.39
CA THR A 48 -13.80 -5.64 -1.97
C THR A 48 -12.60 -4.77 -1.63
N ILE A 49 -12.67 -4.13 -0.47
CA ILE A 49 -11.51 -3.55 0.22
C ILE A 49 -11.28 -4.29 1.52
N PHE A 50 -10.07 -4.21 2.04
CA PHE A 50 -9.71 -4.80 3.33
C PHE A 50 -9.32 -3.70 4.31
N LEU A 51 -9.82 -3.82 5.54
CA LEU A 51 -9.46 -2.95 6.65
C LEU A 51 -8.72 -3.77 7.70
N GLU A 52 -7.57 -3.28 8.14
CA GLU A 52 -6.84 -3.93 9.21
C GLU A 52 -7.50 -3.63 10.56
N GLU A 53 -8.07 -4.66 11.18
CA GLU A 53 -8.73 -4.56 12.50
C GLU A 53 -7.73 -4.72 13.65
N ARG A 54 -6.74 -5.60 13.45
CA ARG A 54 -5.59 -5.85 14.33
C ARG A 54 -4.42 -6.19 13.43
N LYS A 55 -3.21 -6.07 13.94
CA LYS A 55 -1.99 -6.40 13.20
C LYS A 55 -2.14 -7.72 12.43
N ASP A 56 -1.94 -7.67 11.12
CA ASP A 56 -2.02 -8.78 10.17
C ASP A 56 -3.42 -9.46 10.08
N ASN A 57 -4.48 -8.80 10.58
CA ASN A 57 -5.84 -9.29 10.50
C ASN A 57 -6.70 -8.36 9.62
N PHE A 58 -6.83 -8.72 8.36
CA PHE A 58 -7.52 -7.97 7.31
C PHE A 58 -8.96 -8.45 7.15
N MET A 59 -9.92 -7.57 7.46
CA MET A 59 -11.35 -7.85 7.33
C MET A 59 -11.86 -7.33 5.98
N PRO A 60 -12.54 -8.17 5.18
CA PRO A 60 -13.15 -7.74 3.92
C PRO A 60 -14.39 -6.88 4.15
N TYR A 61 -14.52 -5.83 3.34
CA TYR A 61 -15.70 -4.99 3.24
C TYR A 61 -16.12 -4.90 1.77
N PHE A 62 -17.35 -5.28 1.47
CA PHE A 62 -17.87 -5.30 0.11
C PHE A 62 -18.33 -3.91 -0.32
N ILE A 63 -17.99 -3.55 -1.54
CA ILE A 63 -18.33 -2.27 -2.13
C ILE A 63 -19.66 -2.37 -2.85
N THR A 64 -20.60 -1.49 -2.54
CA THR A 64 -21.91 -1.41 -3.22
C THR A 64 -21.97 -0.26 -4.22
N ALA A 65 -21.22 0.81 -4.01
CA ALA A 65 -21.14 1.93 -4.94
C ALA A 65 -19.83 2.69 -4.78
N THR A 66 -19.35 3.26 -5.89
CA THR A 66 -18.19 4.17 -5.91
C THR A 66 -18.43 5.32 -6.87
N SER A 67 -17.84 6.49 -6.56
CA SER A 67 -17.79 7.62 -7.49
C SER A 67 -16.55 8.48 -7.24
N ILE A 68 -16.04 9.11 -8.29
CA ILE A 68 -14.87 9.98 -8.20
C ILE A 68 -15.23 11.23 -7.38
N LYS A 69 -14.38 11.58 -6.42
CA LYS A 69 -14.43 12.87 -5.74
C LYS A 69 -13.41 13.84 -6.33
N ASN A 70 -12.15 13.41 -6.44
CA ASN A 70 -11.04 14.13 -7.10
C ASN A 70 -9.96 13.15 -7.56
N ASP A 71 -8.75 13.60 -7.80
CA ASP A 71 -7.67 12.78 -8.34
C ASP A 71 -7.13 11.72 -7.35
N ALA A 72 -7.25 11.98 -6.04
CA ALA A 72 -6.76 11.10 -4.97
C ALA A 72 -7.87 10.63 -4.01
N GLU A 73 -9.13 10.99 -4.28
CA GLU A 73 -10.24 10.64 -3.40
C GLU A 73 -11.45 10.09 -4.17
N VAL A 74 -12.06 9.07 -3.59
CA VAL A 74 -13.24 8.38 -4.11
C VAL A 74 -14.31 8.35 -3.02
N TYR A 75 -15.56 8.64 -3.37
CA TYR A 75 -16.68 8.27 -2.52
C TYR A 75 -16.93 6.78 -2.65
N ILE A 76 -17.05 6.10 -1.52
CA ILE A 76 -17.27 4.66 -1.46
C ILE A 76 -18.42 4.34 -0.50
N LYS A 77 -19.28 3.42 -0.90
CA LYS A 77 -20.35 2.86 -0.08
C LYS A 77 -20.05 1.40 0.18
N LEU A 78 -20.06 1.02 1.45
CA LEU A 78 -19.81 -0.35 1.88
C LEU A 78 -21.11 -1.01 2.33
N GLU A 79 -21.23 -2.31 2.07
CA GLU A 79 -22.37 -3.11 2.52
C GLU A 79 -22.49 -3.10 4.05
N GLY A 80 -23.72 -2.94 4.55
CA GLY A 80 -23.98 -2.90 5.99
C GLY A 80 -23.57 -1.61 6.72
N ILE A 81 -23.01 -0.61 6.01
CA ILE A 81 -22.63 0.68 6.58
C ILE A 81 -23.66 1.73 6.15
N ASP A 82 -24.82 1.80 6.81
CA ASP A 82 -26.00 2.52 6.33
C ASP A 82 -26.28 3.83 7.08
N SER A 83 -25.41 4.22 8.02
CA SER A 83 -25.52 5.48 8.74
C SER A 83 -24.18 6.21 8.86
N LYS A 84 -24.24 7.52 9.07
CA LYS A 84 -23.07 8.34 9.34
C LYS A 84 -22.30 7.86 10.57
N GLU A 85 -22.99 7.39 11.58
CA GLU A 85 -22.42 6.90 12.84
C GLU A 85 -21.60 5.63 12.61
N THR A 86 -22.13 4.68 11.83
CA THR A 86 -21.40 3.45 11.49
C THR A 86 -20.19 3.74 10.59
N ALA A 87 -20.34 4.63 9.61
CA ALA A 87 -19.25 5.07 8.75
C ALA A 87 -18.11 5.74 9.53
N ARG A 88 -18.44 6.60 10.52
CA ARG A 88 -17.44 7.27 11.36
C ARG A 88 -16.57 6.29 12.17
N LYS A 89 -17.08 5.13 12.53
CA LYS A 89 -16.31 4.10 13.26
C LYS A 89 -15.23 3.46 12.40
N LEU A 90 -15.33 3.56 11.08
CA LEU A 90 -14.33 3.06 10.14
C LEU A 90 -13.26 4.10 9.80
N THR A 91 -13.42 5.34 10.24
CA THR A 91 -12.42 6.39 10.01
C THR A 91 -11.52 6.58 11.23
N PRO A 92 -10.21 6.73 11.08
CA PRO A 92 -9.40 6.78 9.86
C PRO A 92 -8.69 5.45 9.51
N LYS A 93 -9.42 4.33 9.46
CA LYS A 93 -8.82 3.01 9.18
C LYS A 93 -8.11 2.99 7.82
N GLU A 94 -6.98 2.28 7.76
CA GLU A 94 -6.23 2.04 6.56
C GLU A 94 -6.93 1.06 5.64
N VAL A 95 -6.76 1.28 4.33
CA VAL A 95 -7.40 0.49 3.27
C VAL A 95 -6.35 -0.28 2.50
N TRP A 96 -6.62 -1.56 2.32
CA TRP A 96 -5.74 -2.51 1.69
C TRP A 96 -6.45 -3.22 0.53
N LEU A 97 -5.69 -3.60 -0.50
CA LEU A 97 -6.15 -4.42 -1.62
C LEU A 97 -5.35 -5.72 -1.66
N THR A 98 -5.93 -6.75 -2.30
CA THR A 98 -5.15 -7.91 -2.73
C THR A 98 -4.09 -7.50 -3.76
N GLU A 99 -3.07 -8.30 -3.95
CA GLU A 99 -2.04 -8.06 -4.97
C GLU A 99 -2.64 -7.95 -6.38
N GLU A 100 -3.65 -8.76 -6.69
CA GLU A 100 -4.33 -8.75 -7.98
C GLU A 100 -5.07 -7.43 -8.21
N ASP A 101 -5.89 -7.01 -7.25
CA ASP A 101 -6.63 -5.75 -7.35
C ASP A 101 -5.67 -4.55 -7.38
N PHE A 102 -4.62 -4.59 -6.56
CA PHE A 102 -3.60 -3.55 -6.57
C PHE A 102 -2.96 -3.38 -7.96
N LYS A 103 -2.56 -4.47 -8.62
CA LYS A 103 -2.01 -4.44 -9.97
C LYS A 103 -2.99 -3.87 -11.01
N ASN A 104 -4.28 -4.15 -10.84
CA ASN A 104 -5.32 -3.67 -11.75
C ASN A 104 -5.61 -2.17 -11.58
N PHE A 105 -5.54 -1.66 -10.37
CA PHE A 105 -5.98 -0.30 -10.04
C PHE A 105 -4.83 0.70 -9.87
N ALA A 106 -3.63 0.31 -9.46
CA ALA A 106 -2.48 1.21 -9.34
C ALA A 106 -1.95 1.65 -10.71
N ALA A 107 -1.47 2.89 -10.80
CA ALA A 107 -0.73 3.35 -11.96
C ALA A 107 0.69 2.79 -11.94
N THR A 108 1.14 2.16 -13.03
CA THR A 108 2.47 1.56 -13.12
C THR A 108 3.62 2.57 -13.00
N SER A 109 3.36 3.84 -13.31
CA SER A 109 4.35 4.92 -13.20
C SER A 109 4.38 5.59 -11.81
N ALA A 110 3.42 5.29 -10.95
CA ALA A 110 3.37 5.90 -9.62
C ALA A 110 4.38 5.24 -8.66
N PRO A 111 4.91 5.99 -7.67
CA PRO A 111 5.79 5.43 -6.63
C PRO A 111 5.21 4.21 -5.93
N ILE A 112 3.92 4.20 -5.66
CA ILE A 112 3.23 3.07 -5.03
C ILE A 112 3.38 1.76 -5.81
N ALA A 113 3.65 1.81 -7.13
CA ALA A 113 3.89 0.62 -7.94
C ALA A 113 5.20 -0.12 -7.59
N MET A 114 6.03 0.45 -6.71
CA MET A 114 7.21 -0.23 -6.15
C MET A 114 6.87 -1.14 -4.95
N LEU A 115 5.63 -1.10 -4.44
CA LEU A 115 5.20 -2.05 -3.41
C LEU A 115 5.44 -3.49 -3.84
N GLY A 116 6.00 -4.28 -2.93
CA GLY A 116 6.36 -5.66 -3.19
C GLY A 116 7.59 -5.85 -4.09
N PHE A 117 8.30 -4.79 -4.48
CA PHE A 117 9.61 -4.90 -5.13
C PHE A 117 10.70 -5.04 -4.06
N HIS A 118 11.80 -5.68 -4.42
CA HIS A 118 12.97 -5.77 -3.56
C HIS A 118 13.89 -4.56 -3.73
N LEU A 119 14.32 -3.99 -2.63
CA LEU A 119 15.27 -2.89 -2.61
C LEU A 119 16.70 -3.43 -2.62
N ILE A 120 17.50 -3.05 -3.63
CA ILE A 120 18.87 -3.52 -3.82
C ILE A 120 19.81 -2.33 -3.68
N ASN A 121 20.84 -2.44 -2.84
CA ASN A 121 21.84 -1.38 -2.70
C ASN A 121 22.92 -1.46 -3.81
N ASP A 122 23.85 -0.53 -3.80
CA ASP A 122 24.99 -0.43 -4.75
C ASP A 122 26.05 -1.54 -4.58
N GLU A 123 25.97 -2.30 -3.48
CA GLU A 123 26.78 -3.51 -3.25
C GLU A 123 26.07 -4.80 -3.73
N ASP A 124 24.95 -4.68 -4.47
CA ASP A 124 24.07 -5.78 -4.88
C ASP A 124 23.45 -6.58 -3.71
N GLU A 125 23.43 -6.00 -2.49
CA GLU A 125 22.76 -6.59 -1.33
C GLU A 125 21.24 -6.37 -1.44
N ASP A 126 20.46 -7.43 -1.25
CA ASP A 126 19.01 -7.38 -1.14
C ASP A 126 18.62 -6.94 0.28
N LEU A 127 18.14 -5.72 0.41
CA LEU A 127 17.74 -5.12 1.68
C LEU A 127 16.35 -5.56 2.14
N GLY A 128 15.57 -6.20 1.27
CA GLY A 128 14.24 -6.70 1.56
C GLY A 128 13.15 -6.12 0.69
N GLU A 129 11.94 -6.61 0.90
CA GLU A 129 10.74 -6.21 0.15
C GLU A 129 10.22 -4.85 0.65
N ILE A 130 9.82 -3.99 -0.29
CA ILE A 130 9.15 -2.71 -0.01
C ILE A 130 7.73 -3.00 0.43
N ILE A 131 7.44 -2.78 1.72
CA ILE A 131 6.16 -3.05 2.36
C ILE A 131 5.25 -1.83 2.43
N GLU A 132 5.81 -0.62 2.32
CA GLU A 132 5.06 0.64 2.25
C GLU A 132 5.81 1.65 1.41
N VAL A 133 5.07 2.51 0.71
CA VAL A 133 5.61 3.64 -0.06
C VAL A 133 4.91 4.91 0.41
N ILE A 134 5.68 5.86 0.94
CA ILE A 134 5.19 7.13 1.48
C ILE A 134 5.70 8.25 0.59
N GLU A 135 4.79 8.92 -0.12
CA GLU A 135 5.13 10.06 -0.96
C GLU A 135 5.23 11.34 -0.11
N GLN A 136 6.35 12.04 -0.23
CA GLN A 136 6.58 13.35 0.36
C GLN A 136 6.93 14.37 -0.73
N PRO A 137 6.84 15.69 -0.49
CA PRO A 137 7.01 16.71 -1.53
C PRO A 137 8.32 16.64 -2.33
N HIS A 138 9.38 16.11 -1.75
CA HIS A 138 10.71 16.07 -2.38
C HIS A 138 11.40 14.71 -2.37
N GLN A 139 10.75 13.70 -1.80
CA GLN A 139 11.31 12.35 -1.70
C GLN A 139 10.20 11.31 -1.55
N ILE A 140 10.55 10.07 -1.81
CA ILE A 140 9.75 8.91 -1.52
C ILE A 140 10.44 8.17 -0.36
N LEU A 141 9.68 7.74 0.64
CA LEU A 141 10.19 6.84 1.66
C LEU A 141 9.67 5.44 1.36
N CYS A 142 10.57 4.49 1.21
CA CYS A 142 10.24 3.07 1.10
C CYS A 142 10.48 2.39 2.44
N ALA A 143 9.43 1.83 3.05
CA ALA A 143 9.57 1.01 4.24
C ALA A 143 9.93 -0.41 3.83
N ILE A 144 10.94 -0.97 4.49
CA ILE A 144 11.36 -2.37 4.39
C ILE A 144 11.52 -2.97 5.77
N LEU A 145 11.59 -4.29 5.88
CA LEU A 145 11.98 -4.96 7.13
C LEU A 145 13.45 -5.37 7.07
N LEU A 146 14.31 -4.60 7.73
CA LEU A 146 15.72 -4.91 7.87
C LEU A 146 15.97 -5.56 9.25
N ASN A 147 16.42 -6.81 9.28
CA ASN A 147 16.62 -7.58 10.52
C ASN A 147 15.37 -7.62 11.42
N GLY A 148 14.18 -7.63 10.85
CA GLY A 148 12.91 -7.65 11.58
C GLY A 148 12.47 -6.30 12.17
N LYS A 149 13.21 -5.22 11.89
CA LYS A 149 12.85 -3.84 12.24
C LYS A 149 12.43 -3.08 10.98
N GLU A 150 11.45 -2.22 11.12
CA GLU A 150 11.07 -1.33 10.03
C GLU A 150 12.16 -0.28 9.79
N ALA A 151 12.62 -0.20 8.56
CA ALA A 151 13.56 0.80 8.09
C ALA A 151 12.91 1.64 6.98
N LEU A 152 12.95 2.97 7.14
CA LEU A 152 12.47 3.93 6.15
C LEU A 152 13.63 4.41 5.29
N ILE A 153 13.67 3.95 4.06
CA ILE A 153 14.75 4.28 3.11
C ILE A 153 14.30 5.42 2.20
N PRO A 154 14.96 6.60 2.25
CA PRO A 154 14.62 7.71 1.39
C PRO A 154 15.12 7.45 -0.05
N ILE A 155 14.20 7.57 -1.00
CA ILE A 155 14.49 7.49 -2.42
C ILE A 155 14.19 8.85 -3.05
N HIS A 156 15.21 9.43 -3.68
CA HIS A 156 15.12 10.67 -4.44
C HIS A 156 15.89 10.51 -5.78
N GLN A 157 15.83 11.51 -6.61
CA GLN A 157 16.37 11.43 -7.96
C GLN A 157 17.88 11.05 -8.01
N GLU A 158 18.66 11.43 -7.00
CA GLU A 158 20.10 11.15 -6.94
C GLU A 158 20.41 9.76 -6.35
N SER A 159 19.54 9.23 -5.48
CA SER A 159 19.73 7.91 -4.87
C SER A 159 19.07 6.77 -5.65
N LEU A 160 18.11 7.07 -6.53
CA LEU A 160 17.50 6.06 -7.39
C LEU A 160 18.39 5.79 -8.60
N ASP A 161 19.01 4.62 -8.68
CA ASP A 161 19.78 4.20 -9.83
C ASP A 161 18.87 3.63 -10.93
N LYS A 162 18.05 2.60 -10.59
CA LYS A 162 17.28 1.87 -11.58
C LYS A 162 16.04 1.22 -10.97
N ILE A 163 14.97 1.12 -11.76
CA ILE A 163 13.80 0.29 -11.45
C ILE A 163 13.68 -0.82 -12.49
N ASP A 164 13.91 -2.05 -12.07
CA ASP A 164 13.70 -3.25 -12.86
C ASP A 164 12.30 -3.82 -12.58
N ARG A 165 11.34 -3.42 -13.40
CA ARG A 165 9.94 -3.83 -13.24
C ARG A 165 9.70 -5.30 -13.56
N GLN A 166 10.54 -5.87 -14.46
CA GLN A 166 10.40 -7.27 -14.85
C GLN A 166 10.81 -8.21 -13.71
N ASN A 167 11.89 -7.88 -13.01
CA ASN A 167 12.41 -8.65 -11.90
C ASN A 167 11.92 -8.12 -10.53
N ARG A 168 11.07 -7.08 -10.52
CA ARG A 168 10.54 -6.41 -9.32
C ARG A 168 11.66 -5.97 -8.36
N LYS A 169 12.64 -5.24 -8.89
CA LYS A 169 13.78 -4.72 -8.13
C LYS A 169 13.91 -3.21 -8.29
N VAL A 170 14.25 -2.54 -7.20
CA VAL A 170 14.61 -1.11 -7.16
C VAL A 170 16.03 -1.01 -6.68
N TYR A 171 16.90 -0.47 -7.51
CA TYR A 171 18.32 -0.28 -7.22
C TYR A 171 18.56 1.13 -6.71
N VAL A 172 19.29 1.24 -5.60
CA VAL A 172 19.54 2.51 -4.92
C VAL A 172 21.00 2.65 -4.51
N ILE A 173 21.49 3.88 -4.58
CA ILE A 173 22.78 4.29 -4.03
C ILE A 173 22.50 4.99 -2.71
N LEU A 174 22.89 4.37 -1.61
CA LEU A 174 22.58 4.88 -0.27
C LEU A 174 23.81 5.59 0.32
N PRO A 175 23.60 6.68 1.10
CA PRO A 175 24.67 7.31 1.83
C PRO A 175 25.32 6.34 2.83
N ASP A 176 26.65 6.44 3.00
CA ASP A 176 27.40 5.67 3.96
C ASP A 176 26.80 5.79 5.37
N GLY A 177 26.65 4.68 6.06
CA GLY A 177 26.14 4.64 7.42
C GLY A 177 24.60 4.74 7.56
N LEU A 178 23.84 4.95 6.47
CA LEU A 178 22.38 5.01 6.56
C LEU A 178 21.78 3.73 7.15
N LEU A 179 22.29 2.58 6.73
CA LEU A 179 21.77 1.30 7.19
C LEU A 179 22.24 0.94 8.63
N ASP A 180 23.30 1.57 9.14
CA ASP A 180 23.86 1.27 10.45
C ASP A 180 22.90 1.62 11.61
N ILE A 181 21.99 2.59 11.38
CA ILE A 181 20.97 2.97 12.37
C ILE A 181 19.86 1.89 12.51
N TYR A 182 19.78 0.96 11.58
CA TYR A 182 18.77 -0.12 11.55
C TYR A 182 19.37 -1.52 11.82
N ARG A 183 20.69 -1.66 11.85
CA ARG A 183 21.42 -2.93 12.09
C ARG A 183 21.66 -3.30 13.54
#